data_fe16a2a9b7e87336f8b4edaac54da602
#
_entry.id   fe16a2a9b7e87336f8b4edaac54da602
#
_cell.length_a   1.000
_cell.length_b   1.000
_cell.length_c   1.000
_cell.angle_alpha   90.00
_cell.angle_beta   90.00
_cell.angle_gamma   90.00
#
_symmetry.space_group_name_H-M   'P 1'
#
loop_
_entity.id
_entity.type
_entity.pdbx_description
1 polymer ?
#
loop_
_entity_poly.entity_id
_entity_poly.type
_entity_poly.pdbx_seq_one_letter_code
_entity_poly.pdbx_strand_id
1 'polypeptide(L)'
;MRRGGRAGIGALAISGMVLEDIPAVMEVENRSFPTPWSASSFRHELLENPYASLFVARIPDPPGIIAFACVWVVDEEMKINNLAVHPLWRSRGVATRLLEFLLDFALGQGCREVTLEVRPSNAVALRLYQRTGFAVVGRRKRYYTDTHEDALVMARSVHPRKTGS
;
A
#
# COMPACT_ATOMS: atom_id res chain seq x y z
N MET A 1 3.67 -1.05 -37.27
CA MET A 1 3.67 -2.12 -36.28
C MET A 1 3.45 -1.52 -34.91
N ARG A 2 2.27 -1.69 -34.38
CA ARG A 2 1.99 -1.22 -33.01
C ARG A 2 2.74 -2.16 -32.07
N ARG A 3 3.77 -1.66 -31.45
CA ARG A 3 4.24 -2.28 -30.21
C ARG A 3 3.03 -2.32 -29.28
N GLY A 4 2.62 -3.52 -28.87
CA GLY A 4 1.55 -3.68 -27.89
C GLY A 4 1.84 -2.72 -26.77
N GLY A 5 1.07 -1.63 -26.72
CA GLY A 5 1.30 -0.56 -25.77
C GLY A 5 1.22 -1.16 -24.37
N ARG A 6 2.32 -1.15 -23.65
CA ARG A 6 2.23 -1.22 -22.21
C ARG A 6 1.31 -0.09 -21.82
N ALA A 7 0.07 -0.43 -21.41
CA ALA A 7 -0.85 0.57 -20.90
C ALA A 7 -0.08 1.41 -19.89
N GLY A 8 0.15 2.68 -20.21
CA GLY A 8 0.90 3.55 -19.34
C GLY A 8 0.14 3.75 -18.06
N ILE A 9 0.85 3.72 -16.93
CA ILE A 9 0.25 4.01 -15.63
C ILE A 9 -0.21 5.47 -15.51
N GLY A 10 0.01 6.30 -16.54
CA GLY A 10 -0.46 7.69 -16.59
C GLY A 10 -1.97 7.83 -16.38
N ALA A 11 -2.76 6.84 -16.80
CA ALA A 11 -4.20 6.80 -16.60
C ALA A 11 -4.63 6.10 -15.30
N LEU A 12 -3.69 5.78 -14.42
CA LEU A 12 -3.97 5.15 -13.13
C LEU A 12 -4.82 6.08 -12.27
N ALA A 13 -5.96 5.59 -11.79
CA ALA A 13 -6.84 6.30 -10.89
C ALA A 13 -6.87 5.61 -9.53
N ILE A 14 -6.62 6.36 -8.47
CA ILE A 14 -6.66 5.87 -7.10
C ILE A 14 -7.90 6.45 -6.42
N SER A 15 -8.71 5.57 -5.82
CA SER A 15 -9.97 5.95 -5.17
C SER A 15 -10.24 5.06 -3.96
N GLY A 16 -11.22 5.46 -3.13
CA GLY A 16 -11.65 4.64 -2.01
C GLY A 16 -12.20 3.28 -2.47
N MET A 17 -11.83 2.23 -1.73
CA MET A 17 -12.35 0.88 -1.95
C MET A 17 -13.82 0.82 -1.52
N VAL A 18 -14.65 0.13 -2.31
CA VAL A 18 -16.02 -0.21 -1.95
C VAL A 18 -16.18 -1.73 -1.86
N LEU A 19 -17.31 -2.20 -1.29
CA LEU A 19 -17.54 -3.64 -1.08
C LEU A 19 -17.42 -4.45 -2.38
N GLU A 20 -17.91 -3.90 -3.47
CA GLU A 20 -17.89 -4.53 -4.78
C GLU A 20 -16.48 -4.76 -5.32
N ASP A 21 -15.49 -4.06 -4.78
CA ASP A 21 -14.09 -4.20 -5.17
C ASP A 21 -13.40 -5.42 -4.53
N ILE A 22 -13.98 -5.98 -3.48
CA ILE A 22 -13.33 -7.05 -2.70
C ILE A 22 -12.91 -8.25 -3.55
N PRO A 23 -13.73 -8.79 -4.48
CA PRO A 23 -13.28 -9.92 -5.30
C PRO A 23 -12.00 -9.61 -6.10
N ALA A 24 -11.90 -8.43 -6.70
CA ALA A 24 -10.71 -8.03 -7.46
C ALA A 24 -9.50 -7.77 -6.54
N VAL A 25 -9.74 -7.18 -5.38
CA VAL A 25 -8.70 -6.98 -4.35
C VAL A 25 -8.18 -8.33 -3.85
N MET A 26 -9.06 -9.30 -3.64
CA MET A 26 -8.68 -10.65 -3.21
C MET A 26 -7.79 -11.35 -4.24
N GLU A 27 -8.02 -11.12 -5.52
CA GLU A 27 -7.14 -11.66 -6.55
C GLU A 27 -5.72 -11.11 -6.41
N VAL A 28 -5.57 -9.82 -6.20
CA VAL A 28 -4.26 -9.18 -5.98
C VAL A 28 -3.62 -9.72 -4.69
N GLU A 29 -4.39 -9.80 -3.62
CA GLU A 29 -3.92 -10.29 -2.31
C GLU A 29 -3.42 -11.74 -2.39
N ASN A 30 -4.23 -12.63 -2.98
CA ASN A 30 -3.89 -14.05 -3.11
C ASN A 30 -2.64 -14.28 -3.95
N ARG A 31 -2.37 -13.43 -4.93
CA ARG A 31 -1.18 -13.52 -5.77
C ARG A 31 0.05 -12.85 -5.16
N SER A 32 -0.12 -12.10 -4.09
CA SER A 32 0.95 -11.28 -3.51
C SER A 32 1.54 -11.87 -2.24
N PHE A 33 0.74 -12.64 -1.48
CA PHE A 33 1.13 -13.09 -0.15
C PHE A 33 0.88 -14.58 0.04
N PRO A 34 1.81 -15.30 0.72
CA PRO A 34 1.62 -16.73 1.03
C PRO A 34 0.49 -16.98 2.03
N THR A 35 0.24 -16.00 2.92
CA THR A 35 -0.84 -16.07 3.91
C THR A 35 -1.75 -14.85 3.71
N PRO A 36 -2.64 -14.90 2.71
CA PRO A 36 -3.45 -13.72 2.37
C PRO A 36 -4.54 -13.45 3.40
N TRP A 37 -4.95 -12.19 3.48
CA TRP A 37 -6.16 -11.81 4.20
C TRP A 37 -7.39 -12.45 3.52
N SER A 38 -8.41 -12.71 4.31
CA SER A 38 -9.71 -13.20 3.80
C SER A 38 -10.57 -12.04 3.31
N ALA A 39 -11.58 -12.35 2.49
CA ALA A 39 -12.61 -11.39 2.12
C ALA A 39 -13.31 -10.82 3.35
N SER A 40 -13.52 -11.64 4.37
CA SER A 40 -14.10 -11.23 5.67
C SER A 40 -13.26 -10.17 6.36
N SER A 41 -11.93 -10.31 6.31
CA SER A 41 -11.00 -9.31 6.87
C SER A 41 -11.13 -7.96 6.16
N PHE A 42 -11.21 -7.95 4.83
CA PHE A 42 -11.40 -6.72 4.08
C PHE A 42 -12.76 -6.08 4.37
N ARG A 43 -13.83 -6.88 4.50
CA ARG A 43 -15.15 -6.36 4.87
C ARG A 43 -15.12 -5.72 6.25
N HIS A 44 -14.47 -6.37 7.22
CA HIS A 44 -14.31 -5.83 8.58
C HIS A 44 -13.60 -4.47 8.54
N GLU A 45 -12.51 -4.36 7.82
CA GLU A 45 -11.77 -3.09 7.70
C GLU A 45 -12.62 -1.99 7.07
N LEU A 46 -13.40 -2.32 6.03
CA LEU A 46 -14.25 -1.35 5.35
C LEU A 46 -15.44 -0.88 6.18
N LEU A 47 -16.10 -1.80 6.88
CA LEU A 47 -17.40 -1.54 7.49
C LEU A 47 -17.33 -1.25 9.00
N GLU A 48 -16.33 -1.82 9.69
CA GLU A 48 -16.33 -1.85 11.15
C GLU A 48 -15.12 -1.17 11.78
N ASN A 49 -14.02 -0.98 11.03
CA ASN A 49 -12.85 -0.33 11.60
C ASN A 49 -12.87 1.18 11.30
N PRO A 50 -13.15 2.02 12.31
CA PRO A 50 -13.24 3.48 12.10
C PRO A 50 -11.88 4.13 11.80
N TYR A 51 -10.77 3.45 12.09
CA TYR A 51 -9.42 3.95 11.81
C TYR A 51 -8.93 3.62 10.41
N ALA A 52 -9.60 2.66 9.73
CA ALA A 52 -9.15 2.17 8.44
C ALA A 52 -9.62 3.03 7.28
N SER A 53 -8.70 3.26 6.35
CA SER A 53 -9.01 3.77 5.02
C SER A 53 -8.38 2.81 4.00
N LEU A 54 -9.19 2.38 3.04
CA LEU A 54 -8.78 1.44 2.02
C LEU A 54 -8.91 2.09 0.65
N PHE A 55 -7.91 1.87 -0.19
CA PHE A 55 -7.82 2.47 -1.52
C PHE A 55 -7.55 1.40 -2.57
N VAL A 56 -8.04 1.64 -3.77
CA VAL A 56 -7.77 0.81 -4.95
C VAL A 56 -7.18 1.66 -6.05
N ALA A 57 -6.30 1.07 -6.83
CA ALA A 57 -5.73 1.67 -8.03
C ALA A 57 -6.29 0.94 -9.24
N ARG A 58 -6.90 1.70 -10.16
CA ARG A 58 -7.57 1.19 -11.37
C ARG A 58 -6.89 1.71 -12.62
N ILE A 59 -6.92 0.88 -13.64
CA ILE A 59 -6.58 1.27 -15.01
C ILE A 59 -7.85 1.18 -15.87
N PRO A 60 -7.96 2.04 -16.91
CA PRO A 60 -9.16 2.04 -17.76
C PRO A 60 -9.14 0.98 -18.88
N ASP A 61 -7.95 0.52 -19.31
CA ASP A 61 -7.82 -0.36 -20.48
C ASP A 61 -6.64 -1.34 -20.33
N PRO A 62 -6.90 -2.64 -20.12
CA PRO A 62 -8.21 -3.22 -19.80
C PRO A 62 -8.70 -2.75 -18.44
N PRO A 63 -10.02 -2.51 -18.25
CA PRO A 63 -10.51 -1.99 -16.99
C PRO A 63 -10.28 -2.98 -15.85
N GLY A 64 -9.76 -2.49 -14.73
CA GLY A 64 -9.56 -3.36 -13.57
C GLY A 64 -8.74 -2.74 -12.45
N ILE A 65 -8.83 -3.37 -11.30
CA ILE A 65 -8.04 -3.04 -10.13
C ILE A 65 -6.72 -3.79 -10.23
N ILE A 66 -5.61 -3.05 -10.15
CA ILE A 66 -4.25 -3.60 -10.24
C ILE A 66 -3.44 -3.47 -8.96
N ALA A 67 -3.94 -2.70 -8.00
CA ALA A 67 -3.28 -2.51 -6.71
C ALA A 67 -4.27 -2.03 -5.67
N PHE A 68 -3.91 -2.19 -4.41
CA PHE A 68 -4.69 -1.66 -3.29
C PHE A 68 -3.80 -1.36 -2.10
N ALA A 69 -4.35 -0.61 -1.15
CA ALA A 69 -3.72 -0.37 0.14
C ALA A 69 -4.76 -0.29 1.24
N CYS A 70 -4.38 -0.73 2.43
CA CYS A 70 -5.13 -0.55 3.67
C CYS A 70 -4.25 0.19 4.66
N VAL A 71 -4.72 1.31 5.15
CA VAL A 71 -4.00 2.13 6.13
C VAL A 71 -4.88 2.39 7.34
N TRP A 72 -4.26 2.55 8.50
CA TRP A 72 -4.92 2.99 9.73
C TRP A 72 -4.36 4.37 10.11
N VAL A 73 -5.26 5.30 10.36
CA VAL A 73 -4.92 6.62 10.89
C VAL A 73 -5.38 6.68 12.34
N VAL A 74 -4.42 6.82 13.24
CA VAL A 74 -4.67 6.95 14.68
C VAL A 74 -3.83 8.13 15.17
N ASP A 75 -4.50 9.13 15.72
CA ASP A 75 -3.86 10.38 16.13
C ASP A 75 -3.06 11.00 15.00
N GLU A 76 -1.76 11.20 15.17
CA GLU A 76 -0.88 11.82 14.18
C GLU A 76 -0.05 10.80 13.39
N GLU A 77 -0.41 9.52 13.46
CA GLU A 77 0.31 8.44 12.78
C GLU A 77 -0.59 7.72 11.79
N MET A 78 -0.06 7.46 10.59
CA MET A 78 -0.65 6.52 9.63
C MET A 78 0.20 5.27 9.57
N LYS A 79 -0.44 4.11 9.76
CA LYS A 79 0.21 2.82 9.57
C LYS A 79 -0.26 2.21 8.27
N ILE A 80 0.66 1.82 7.40
CA ILE A 80 0.36 1.02 6.21
C ILE A 80 0.32 -0.44 6.63
N ASN A 81 -0.88 -1.02 6.66
CA ASN A 81 -1.08 -2.41 7.09
C ASN A 81 -0.97 -3.40 5.94
N ASN A 82 -1.36 -2.98 4.74
CA ASN A 82 -1.29 -3.81 3.55
C ASN A 82 -1.17 -2.93 2.32
N LEU A 83 -0.29 -3.31 1.42
CA LEU A 83 -0.10 -2.67 0.12
C LEU A 83 0.38 -3.73 -0.85
N ALA A 84 -0.31 -3.90 -1.95
CA ALA A 84 0.05 -4.90 -2.95
C ALA A 84 -0.26 -4.42 -4.36
N VAL A 85 0.59 -4.85 -5.29
CA VAL A 85 0.43 -4.62 -6.73
C VAL A 85 0.32 -5.99 -7.41
N HIS A 86 -0.65 -6.12 -8.31
CA HIS A 86 -0.83 -7.33 -9.11
C HIS A 86 0.50 -7.68 -9.81
N PRO A 87 0.92 -8.97 -9.80
CA PRO A 87 2.23 -9.36 -10.35
C PRO A 87 2.49 -8.91 -11.78
N LEU A 88 1.47 -8.89 -12.64
CA LEU A 88 1.58 -8.44 -14.02
C LEU A 88 1.86 -6.94 -14.18
N TRP A 89 1.66 -6.17 -13.11
CA TRP A 89 1.80 -4.72 -13.10
C TRP A 89 2.96 -4.22 -12.25
N ARG A 90 3.75 -5.13 -11.70
CA ARG A 90 4.95 -4.79 -10.93
C ARG A 90 6.04 -4.20 -11.81
N SER A 91 6.97 -3.46 -11.18
CA SER A 91 8.10 -2.79 -11.85
C SER A 91 7.69 -1.74 -12.89
N ARG A 92 6.51 -1.15 -12.74
CA ARG A 92 5.97 -0.10 -13.61
C ARG A 92 5.68 1.21 -12.88
N GLY A 93 6.12 1.32 -11.61
CA GLY A 93 5.90 2.50 -10.79
C GLY A 93 4.53 2.60 -10.12
N VAL A 94 3.70 1.55 -10.18
CA VAL A 94 2.36 1.55 -9.54
C VAL A 94 2.48 1.70 -8.03
N ALA A 95 3.34 0.92 -7.39
CA ALA A 95 3.55 0.99 -5.94
C ALA A 95 4.04 2.37 -5.51
N THR A 96 4.95 2.97 -6.27
CA THR A 96 5.46 4.32 -5.99
C THR A 96 4.33 5.35 -6.05
N ARG A 97 3.50 5.31 -7.08
CA ARG A 97 2.35 6.24 -7.20
C ARG A 97 1.34 6.05 -6.09
N LEU A 98 1.04 4.79 -5.74
CA LEU A 98 0.12 4.49 -4.64
C LEU A 98 0.70 5.01 -3.31
N LEU A 99 2.00 4.79 -3.08
CA LEU A 99 2.67 5.25 -1.88
C LEU A 99 2.69 6.79 -1.78
N GLU A 100 2.97 7.50 -2.87
CA GLU A 100 2.89 8.96 -2.93
C GLU A 100 1.48 9.45 -2.58
N PHE A 101 0.45 8.80 -3.12
CA PHE A 101 -0.94 9.10 -2.78
C PHE A 101 -1.19 8.93 -1.28
N LEU A 102 -0.71 7.85 -0.69
CA LEU A 102 -0.88 7.58 0.75
C LEU A 102 -0.17 8.62 1.62
N LEU A 103 1.01 9.07 1.21
CA LEU A 103 1.75 10.11 1.94
C LEU A 103 0.99 11.45 1.89
N ASP A 104 0.44 11.80 0.76
CA ASP A 104 -0.42 12.99 0.63
C ASP A 104 -1.70 12.85 1.47
N PHE A 105 -2.29 11.67 1.47
CA PHE A 105 -3.45 11.37 2.31
C PHE A 105 -3.12 11.53 3.80
N ALA A 106 -2.01 10.97 4.25
CA ALA A 106 -1.54 11.08 5.63
C ALA A 106 -1.37 12.55 6.04
N LEU A 107 -0.76 13.34 5.18
CA LEU A 107 -0.57 14.76 5.41
C LEU A 107 -1.92 15.49 5.54
N GLY A 108 -2.86 15.19 4.66
CA GLY A 108 -4.22 15.75 4.70
C GLY A 108 -5.01 15.36 5.95
N GLN A 109 -4.70 14.22 6.56
CA GLN A 109 -5.29 13.77 7.83
C GLN A 109 -4.61 14.34 9.07
N GLY A 110 -3.60 15.17 8.89
CA GLY A 110 -2.85 15.76 10.01
C GLY A 110 -1.79 14.82 10.60
N CYS A 111 -1.43 13.75 9.91
CA CYS A 111 -0.39 12.85 10.36
C CYS A 111 0.99 13.50 10.26
N ARG A 112 1.87 13.14 11.18
CA ARG A 112 3.28 13.55 11.20
C ARG A 112 4.22 12.42 10.83
N GLU A 113 3.76 11.18 10.94
CA GLU A 113 4.56 10.01 10.70
C GLU A 113 3.75 8.93 9.99
N VAL A 114 4.43 8.20 9.10
CA VAL A 114 3.90 7.02 8.45
C VAL A 114 4.81 5.85 8.80
N THR A 115 4.23 4.74 9.24
CA THR A 115 4.96 3.53 9.64
C THR A 115 4.46 2.32 8.86
N LEU A 116 5.28 1.30 8.79
CA LEU A 116 4.94 0.00 8.21
C LEU A 116 5.84 -1.09 8.77
N GLU A 117 5.42 -2.35 8.63
CA GLU A 117 6.26 -3.50 8.85
C GLU A 117 6.56 -4.20 7.52
N VAL A 118 7.79 -4.70 7.38
CA VAL A 118 8.23 -5.41 6.18
C VAL A 118 9.14 -6.58 6.55
N ARG A 119 9.02 -7.70 5.81
CA ARG A 119 9.91 -8.85 5.99
C ARG A 119 11.33 -8.49 5.53
N PRO A 120 12.38 -8.84 6.30
CA PRO A 120 13.76 -8.66 5.85
C PRO A 120 14.05 -9.34 4.52
N SER A 121 13.40 -10.47 4.24
CA SER A 121 13.55 -11.20 2.98
C SER A 121 12.92 -10.50 1.77
N ASN A 122 12.04 -9.51 1.99
CA ASN A 122 11.40 -8.77 0.91
C ASN A 122 12.27 -7.60 0.44
N ALA A 123 13.35 -7.93 -0.30
CA ALA A 123 14.32 -6.94 -0.77
C ALA A 123 13.71 -5.89 -1.69
N VAL A 124 12.72 -6.28 -2.50
CA VAL A 124 12.04 -5.37 -3.44
C VAL A 124 11.27 -4.30 -2.67
N ALA A 125 10.49 -4.71 -1.67
CA ALA A 125 9.74 -3.78 -0.84
C ALA A 125 10.66 -2.87 -0.02
N LEU A 126 11.72 -3.43 0.57
CA LEU A 126 12.70 -2.64 1.31
C LEU A 126 13.29 -1.52 0.46
N ARG A 127 13.71 -1.84 -0.77
CA ARG A 127 14.25 -0.83 -1.68
C ARG A 127 13.23 0.23 -2.05
N LEU A 128 11.99 -0.17 -2.30
CA LEU A 128 10.89 0.76 -2.59
C LEU A 128 10.70 1.75 -1.44
N TYR A 129 10.59 1.26 -0.22
CA TYR A 129 10.36 2.11 0.94
C TYR A 129 11.56 3.01 1.23
N GLN A 130 12.78 2.49 1.13
CA GLN A 130 14.00 3.30 1.29
C GLN A 130 14.08 4.43 0.26
N ARG A 131 13.77 4.14 -1.01
CA ARG A 131 13.74 5.17 -2.06
C ARG A 131 12.69 6.25 -1.83
N THR A 132 11.61 5.90 -1.16
CA THR A 132 10.53 6.84 -0.85
C THR A 132 10.69 7.49 0.52
N GLY A 133 11.86 7.38 1.13
CA GLY A 133 12.24 8.13 2.32
C GLY A 133 11.98 7.43 3.65
N PHE A 134 11.60 6.16 3.64
CA PHE A 134 11.46 5.39 4.87
C PHE A 134 12.81 4.89 5.36
N ALA A 135 12.98 4.85 6.67
CA ALA A 135 14.15 4.28 7.34
C ALA A 135 13.73 3.23 8.36
N VAL A 136 14.59 2.25 8.57
CA VAL A 136 14.37 1.23 9.60
C VAL A 136 14.55 1.87 10.97
N VAL A 137 13.52 1.78 11.81
CA VAL A 137 13.51 2.37 13.16
C VAL A 137 13.39 1.31 14.25
N GLY A 138 13.08 0.07 13.90
CA GLY A 138 12.93 -1.00 14.86
C GLY A 138 12.77 -2.36 14.23
N ARG A 139 12.58 -3.35 15.09
CA ARG A 139 12.41 -4.74 14.69
C ARG A 139 11.43 -5.41 15.64
N ARG A 140 10.47 -6.18 15.09
CA ARG A 140 9.59 -7.06 15.87
C ARG A 140 10.02 -8.50 15.66
N LYS A 141 10.49 -9.16 16.70
CA LYS A 141 10.97 -10.54 16.62
C LYS A 141 9.82 -11.51 16.35
N ARG A 142 10.05 -12.45 15.41
CA ARG A 142 9.12 -13.54 15.07
C ARG A 142 7.71 -13.05 14.77
N TYR A 143 7.60 -11.91 14.12
CA TYR A 143 6.32 -11.26 13.83
C TYR A 143 5.47 -12.06 12.84
N TYR A 144 6.11 -12.64 11.81
CA TYR A 144 5.41 -13.41 10.78
C TYR A 144 5.34 -14.89 11.21
N THR A 145 4.10 -15.39 11.39
CA THR A 145 3.86 -16.73 11.93
C THR A 145 4.17 -17.85 10.94
N ASP A 146 4.15 -17.56 9.61
CA ASP A 146 4.41 -18.54 8.56
C ASP A 146 5.89 -18.92 8.44
N THR A 147 6.80 -17.96 8.53
CA THR A 147 8.23 -18.15 8.35
C THR A 147 9.03 -17.93 9.64
N HIS A 148 8.40 -17.47 10.71
CA HIS A 148 9.02 -17.00 11.95
C HIS A 148 10.03 -15.85 11.73
N GLU A 149 9.94 -15.17 10.59
CA GLU A 149 10.77 -13.99 10.34
C GLU A 149 10.40 -12.85 11.29
N ASP A 150 11.41 -12.05 11.63
CA ASP A 150 11.20 -10.77 12.26
C ASP A 150 10.51 -9.81 11.26
N ALA A 151 9.84 -8.80 11.75
CA ALA A 151 9.44 -7.66 10.94
C ALA A 151 10.40 -6.51 11.17
N LEU A 152 10.84 -5.87 10.10
CA LEU A 152 11.47 -4.57 10.19
C LEU A 152 10.39 -3.52 10.27
N VAL A 153 10.49 -2.63 11.25
CA VAL A 153 9.61 -1.48 11.36
C VAL A 153 10.29 -0.32 10.66
N MET A 154 9.60 0.25 9.68
CA MET A 154 10.09 1.41 8.96
C MET A 154 9.19 2.61 9.22
N ALA A 155 9.76 3.78 9.22
CA ALA A 155 9.04 5.02 9.44
C ALA A 155 9.56 6.14 8.54
N ARG A 156 8.66 7.05 8.23
CA ARG A 156 8.95 8.27 7.52
C ARG A 156 8.15 9.41 8.13
N SER A 157 8.82 10.54 8.36
CA SER A 157 8.14 11.79 8.72
C SER A 157 7.44 12.38 7.51
N VAL A 158 6.26 12.94 7.72
CA VAL A 158 5.54 13.72 6.72
C VAL A 158 5.35 15.14 7.24
N HIS A 159 5.68 16.10 6.41
CA HIS A 159 5.60 17.50 6.76
C HIS A 159 4.82 18.27 5.71
N PRO A 160 4.02 19.28 6.09
CA PRO A 160 3.46 20.20 5.12
C PRO A 160 4.62 20.83 4.33
N ARG A 161 4.44 20.96 3.00
CA ARG A 161 5.38 21.74 2.21
C ARG A 161 5.48 23.12 2.86
N LYS A 162 6.69 23.53 3.20
CA LYS A 162 6.94 24.92 3.52
C LYS A 162 6.56 25.71 2.27
N THR A 163 5.45 26.45 2.35
CA THR A 163 5.20 27.53 1.41
C THR A 163 6.31 28.53 1.68
N GLY A 164 7.38 28.43 0.90
CA GLY A 164 8.52 29.30 1.07
C GLY A 164 8.13 30.75 0.80
N SER A 165 8.38 31.58 1.72
CA SER A 165 8.60 32.97 1.39
C SER A 165 9.93 33.12 0.64
#